data_d361229e7fec122e1c864ce5f86e4218
#
_entry.id   d361229e7fec122e1c864ce5f86e4218
#
_cell.length_a   1.000
_cell.length_b   1.000
_cell.length_c   1.000
_cell.angle_alpha   90.00
_cell.angle_beta   90.00
_cell.angle_gamma   90.00
#
_symmetry.space_group_name_H-M   'P 1'
#
loop_
_entity.id
_entity.type
_entity.pdbx_description
1 polymer ?
#
loop_
_entity_poly.entity_id
_entity_poly.type
_entity_poly.pdbx_seq_one_letter_code
_entity_poly.pdbx_strand_id
1 'polypeptide(L)'
;MPGTFLPEVQALPTLSCTGDRGPEWCSSSHRQGQSTISVTSRSCSLETSGMACIVGSDVAGRTVGVGAEELVERFLARWSGRTRQAYATSLEDFARFRGKKRADAVAELLASRESGRRLVLDFAVELGRRGRARATVRSRLSTLSSLIRLAGDLRVVDWSLEVPSEEDVAMEQAHQDTTGGDLPYLLPRHPTDLGEIDRLDVQHYALQEQLGANYTAPLEQPARILDVGCGTGLWSYELCAEFPLARGVGLDLVPSKPPWPATYDFVRANLLHGLPFADDSFDFVHQRAMAFAVPVGSWQVVVQDLIRVTRPGGWVELVEGSTEFVPAGAATQRLNELVQRLSRTRGLDSIGTVSGSLDQYLTRAGATDVETRTVPLPVGEWGGRVGSLMATDGRALFMRLAPVFEANFGIPERECRELVTAMHQEWEEHHTTYSVAIALGRKPG
;
A
#
# COMPACT_ATOMS: atom_id res chain seq x y z
N MET A 1 7.64 -45.76 -37.79
CA MET A 1 6.40 -46.47 -37.51
C MET A 1 6.58 -47.32 -36.28
N PRO A 2 5.60 -47.38 -35.36
CA PRO A 2 4.70 -46.42 -34.70
C PRO A 2 4.87 -46.57 -33.17
N GLY A 3 4.29 -45.84 -32.32
CA GLY A 3 2.99 -45.25 -32.17
C GLY A 3 2.88 -44.41 -30.88
N THR A 4 2.15 -43.38 -31.04
CA THR A 4 1.63 -42.44 -30.08
C THR A 4 0.67 -43.04 -29.06
N PHE A 5 0.76 -42.65 -27.84
CA PHE A 5 -0.40 -42.61 -26.90
C PHE A 5 -0.39 -41.31 -26.09
N LEU A 6 -1.38 -40.49 -26.38
CA LEU A 6 -1.85 -39.40 -25.53
C LEU A 6 -3.01 -39.93 -24.65
N PRO A 7 -3.15 -39.58 -23.39
CA PRO A 7 -4.39 -39.82 -22.65
C PRO A 7 -5.38 -38.65 -22.84
N GLU A 8 -6.62 -39.04 -23.11
CA GLU A 8 -7.81 -38.20 -23.21
C GLU A 8 -8.10 -37.42 -21.94
N VAL A 9 -8.42 -36.14 -22.13
CA VAL A 9 -9.00 -35.29 -21.09
C VAL A 9 -10.51 -35.50 -21.07
N GLN A 10 -11.04 -36.06 -20.00
CA GLN A 10 -12.48 -36.19 -19.76
C GLN A 10 -13.06 -34.82 -19.39
N ALA A 11 -14.06 -34.40 -20.16
CA ALA A 11 -14.88 -33.23 -19.90
C ALA A 11 -15.85 -33.47 -18.75
N LEU A 12 -15.94 -32.51 -17.81
CA LEU A 12 -16.96 -32.44 -16.77
C LEU A 12 -18.24 -31.83 -17.33
N PRO A 13 -19.43 -32.23 -16.85
CA PRO A 13 -20.71 -31.85 -17.43
C PRO A 13 -21.16 -30.46 -17.04
N THR A 14 -21.70 -29.73 -17.99
CA THR A 14 -22.43 -28.47 -17.85
C THR A 14 -23.80 -28.74 -17.20
N LEU A 15 -24.08 -28.06 -16.08
CA LEU A 15 -25.42 -27.98 -15.49
C LEU A 15 -26.18 -26.79 -16.11
N SER A 16 -27.19 -27.11 -16.89
CA SER A 16 -28.20 -26.18 -17.39
C SER A 16 -29.31 -26.04 -16.35
N CYS A 17 -29.57 -24.86 -15.87
CA CYS A 17 -30.81 -24.52 -15.15
C CYS A 17 -31.73 -23.71 -16.07
N THR A 18 -32.76 -24.38 -16.57
CA THR A 18 -33.97 -23.77 -17.10
C THR A 18 -34.99 -23.68 -15.99
N GLY A 19 -35.61 -22.53 -15.79
CA GLY A 19 -36.68 -22.35 -14.80
C GLY A 19 -37.21 -20.94 -14.80
N ASP A 20 -38.13 -20.73 -15.72
CA ASP A 20 -39.04 -19.60 -15.89
C ASP A 20 -39.96 -19.42 -14.66
N ARG A 21 -40.08 -18.20 -14.12
CA ARG A 21 -41.34 -17.59 -13.57
C ARG A 21 -41.04 -16.17 -13.05
N GLY A 22 -41.58 -15.17 -13.74
CA GLY A 22 -41.63 -13.79 -13.27
C GLY A 22 -42.76 -13.56 -12.24
N PRO A 23 -42.70 -12.49 -11.48
CA PRO A 23 -43.86 -11.97 -10.74
C PRO A 23 -44.46 -10.74 -11.43
N GLU A 24 -45.77 -10.76 -11.42
CA GLU A 24 -46.73 -9.82 -11.98
C GLU A 24 -46.65 -8.42 -11.33
N TRP A 25 -46.93 -7.43 -12.18
CA TRP A 25 -47.17 -6.04 -11.81
C TRP A 25 -48.58 -5.88 -11.22
N CYS A 26 -48.66 -5.27 -10.04
CA CYS A 26 -49.89 -4.68 -9.56
C CYS A 26 -49.82 -3.18 -9.63
N SER A 27 -50.56 -2.60 -10.59
CA SER A 27 -50.80 -1.19 -10.74
C SER A 27 -51.89 -0.72 -9.79
N SER A 28 -51.67 0.38 -9.06
CA SER A 28 -52.75 1.21 -8.54
C SER A 28 -52.39 2.68 -8.67
N SER A 29 -53.14 3.33 -9.50
CA SER A 29 -53.21 4.77 -9.71
C SER A 29 -53.81 5.48 -8.51
N HIS A 30 -53.23 6.59 -8.02
CA HIS A 30 -54.06 7.72 -7.52
C HIS A 30 -53.34 9.08 -7.68
N ARG A 31 -54.17 10.07 -7.91
CA ARG A 31 -53.92 11.40 -8.45
C ARG A 31 -53.38 12.43 -7.46
N GLN A 32 -52.61 13.35 -8.05
CA GLN A 32 -52.59 14.80 -7.86
C GLN A 32 -52.64 15.45 -6.46
N GLY A 33 -51.63 16.30 -6.23
CA GLY A 33 -51.62 17.37 -5.24
C GLY A 33 -50.38 18.24 -5.40
N GLN A 34 -50.44 19.29 -6.25
CA GLN A 34 -49.41 20.32 -6.33
C GLN A 34 -49.41 21.16 -5.05
N SER A 35 -48.26 21.41 -4.47
CA SER A 35 -48.04 22.53 -3.56
C SER A 35 -46.59 23.03 -3.72
N THR A 36 -46.50 24.13 -4.41
CA THR A 36 -45.29 24.95 -4.51
C THR A 36 -45.01 25.63 -3.18
N ILE A 37 -43.84 25.35 -2.58
CA ILE A 37 -43.31 26.15 -1.47
C ILE A 37 -42.02 26.82 -1.96
N SER A 38 -42.12 28.13 -2.13
CA SER A 38 -40.98 29.02 -2.37
C SER A 38 -40.11 29.10 -1.07
N VAL A 39 -38.84 28.76 -1.17
CA VAL A 39 -37.86 28.98 -0.10
C VAL A 39 -37.08 30.23 -0.42
N THR A 40 -37.39 31.31 0.27
CA THR A 40 -36.57 32.53 0.32
C THR A 40 -35.28 32.29 1.08
N SER A 41 -34.16 32.53 0.42
CA SER A 41 -32.83 32.58 1.01
C SER A 41 -32.74 33.68 2.08
N ARG A 42 -32.47 33.32 3.32
CA ARG A 42 -31.90 34.24 4.30
C ARG A 42 -30.48 33.76 4.59
N SER A 43 -29.53 34.58 4.19
CA SER A 43 -28.15 34.54 4.60
C SER A 43 -28.05 34.76 6.14
N CYS A 44 -27.51 33.81 6.84
CA CYS A 44 -27.11 33.99 8.24
C CYS A 44 -25.60 33.73 8.31
N SER A 45 -24.86 34.82 8.40
CA SER A 45 -23.45 34.84 8.80
C SER A 45 -23.37 34.55 10.30
N LEU A 46 -22.72 33.44 10.66
CA LEU A 46 -22.32 33.17 12.03
C LEU A 46 -20.84 32.79 12.04
N GLU A 47 -20.12 33.59 12.79
CA GLU A 47 -18.70 33.49 13.10
C GLU A 47 -18.39 32.20 13.89
N THR A 48 -17.33 31.56 13.45
CA THR A 48 -16.36 30.69 14.15
C THR A 48 -16.58 30.37 15.63
N SER A 49 -16.97 29.14 15.88
CA SER A 49 -16.50 28.34 17.01
C SER A 49 -16.53 26.87 16.53
N GLY A 50 -15.33 26.28 16.38
CA GLY A 50 -15.16 24.94 15.80
C GLY A 50 -15.75 23.85 16.70
N MET A 51 -16.99 23.49 16.45
CA MET A 51 -17.61 22.25 16.95
C MET A 51 -17.72 21.28 15.79
N ALA A 52 -16.83 20.29 15.75
CA ALA A 52 -16.96 19.17 14.83
C ALA A 52 -18.17 18.33 15.24
N CYS A 53 -19.27 18.43 14.49
CA CYS A 53 -20.42 17.53 14.59
C CYS A 53 -20.17 16.31 13.71
N ILE A 54 -20.21 15.12 14.30
CA ILE A 54 -20.25 13.85 13.58
C ILE A 54 -21.74 13.58 13.29
N VAL A 55 -22.12 13.50 12.00
CA VAL A 55 -23.51 13.41 11.57
C VAL A 55 -23.84 11.96 11.16
N GLY A 56 -24.76 11.33 11.89
CA GLY A 56 -25.40 10.06 11.49
C GLY A 56 -26.88 10.30 11.17
N SER A 57 -27.48 9.56 10.22
CA SER A 57 -28.90 9.62 9.90
C SER A 57 -29.68 8.43 10.45
N ASP A 58 -30.89 8.66 11.01
CA ASP A 58 -31.82 7.61 11.41
C ASP A 58 -32.79 7.20 10.27
N VAL A 59 -33.55 6.09 10.48
CA VAL A 59 -34.50 5.52 9.50
C VAL A 59 -35.66 6.47 9.16
N ALA A 60 -35.79 7.59 9.86
CA ALA A 60 -36.84 8.61 9.64
C ALA A 60 -36.27 9.90 8.99
N GLY A 61 -35.00 9.90 8.54
CA GLY A 61 -34.42 11.07 7.88
C GLY A 61 -34.12 12.25 8.81
N ARG A 62 -34.11 12.07 10.14
CA ARG A 62 -33.70 13.08 11.10
C ARG A 62 -32.22 12.87 11.43
N THR A 63 -31.44 13.91 11.21
CA THR A 63 -30.04 14.00 11.63
C THR A 63 -29.98 14.15 13.14
N VAL A 64 -29.74 13.07 13.88
CA VAL A 64 -29.43 13.12 15.31
C VAL A 64 -27.91 13.15 15.44
N GLY A 65 -27.34 14.35 15.43
CA GLY A 65 -25.92 14.54 15.63
C GLY A 65 -25.58 14.42 17.12
N VAL A 66 -25.07 13.27 17.57
CA VAL A 66 -24.40 13.17 18.87
C VAL A 66 -23.00 13.75 18.67
N GLY A 67 -22.72 14.90 19.28
CA GLY A 67 -21.39 15.51 19.25
C GLY A 67 -20.37 14.62 19.99
N ALA A 68 -19.09 14.73 19.61
CA ALA A 68 -18.02 13.95 20.25
C ALA A 68 -17.92 14.19 21.76
N GLU A 69 -18.21 15.39 22.24
CA GLU A 69 -18.25 15.71 23.67
C GLU A 69 -19.39 14.97 24.39
N GLU A 70 -20.57 15.00 23.83
CA GLU A 70 -21.74 14.26 24.33
C GLU A 70 -21.51 12.75 24.32
N LEU A 71 -20.86 12.22 23.30
CA LEU A 71 -20.48 10.81 23.23
C LEU A 71 -19.53 10.41 24.36
N VAL A 72 -18.51 11.22 24.64
CA VAL A 72 -17.59 11.00 25.74
C VAL A 72 -18.31 11.02 27.10
N GLU A 73 -19.18 11.99 27.31
CA GLU A 73 -19.97 12.06 28.55
C GLU A 73 -20.91 10.87 28.70
N ARG A 74 -21.63 10.47 27.67
CA ARG A 74 -22.47 9.27 27.66
C ARG A 74 -21.67 8.00 27.90
N PHE A 75 -20.45 7.91 27.33
CA PHE A 75 -19.56 6.78 27.56
C PHE A 75 -19.13 6.68 29.01
N LEU A 76 -18.67 7.76 29.61
CA LEU A 76 -18.22 7.79 31.00
C LEU A 76 -19.36 7.64 32.00
N ALA A 77 -20.58 8.11 31.67
CA ALA A 77 -21.77 7.96 32.53
C ALA A 77 -22.24 6.51 32.71
N ARG A 78 -21.86 5.61 31.79
CA ARG A 78 -22.18 4.16 31.92
C ARG A 78 -21.44 3.46 33.06
N TRP A 79 -20.42 4.12 33.63
CA TRP A 79 -19.51 3.52 34.60
C TRP A 79 -19.45 4.33 35.89
N SER A 80 -19.08 3.66 36.97
CA SER A 80 -18.91 4.32 38.28
C SER A 80 -17.58 3.94 38.94
N GLY A 81 -17.19 4.66 39.97
CA GLY A 81 -16.03 4.36 40.78
C GLY A 81 -14.71 4.23 39.99
N ARG A 82 -13.93 3.20 40.29
CA ARG A 82 -12.60 2.97 39.70
C ARG A 82 -12.64 2.75 38.19
N THR A 83 -13.69 2.11 37.67
CA THR A 83 -13.82 1.85 36.22
C THR A 83 -14.01 3.14 35.44
N ARG A 84 -14.88 4.05 35.92
CA ARG A 84 -15.03 5.40 35.31
C ARG A 84 -13.73 6.16 35.30
N GLN A 85 -13.00 6.14 36.41
CA GLN A 85 -11.69 6.79 36.53
C GLN A 85 -10.67 6.22 35.53
N ALA A 86 -10.61 4.89 35.40
CA ALA A 86 -9.69 4.23 34.46
C ALA A 86 -10.00 4.61 33.01
N TYR A 87 -11.27 4.66 32.62
CA TYR A 87 -11.69 5.06 31.28
C TYR A 87 -11.45 6.54 31.01
N ALA A 88 -11.75 7.41 31.97
CA ALA A 88 -11.43 8.83 31.87
C ALA A 88 -9.92 9.06 31.68
N THR A 89 -9.09 8.36 32.45
CA THR A 89 -7.62 8.41 32.30
C THR A 89 -7.16 7.90 30.93
N SER A 90 -7.80 6.84 30.40
CA SER A 90 -7.45 6.31 29.06
C SER A 90 -7.74 7.32 27.96
N LEU A 91 -8.90 7.98 28.00
CA LEU A 91 -9.27 9.03 27.04
C LEU A 91 -8.40 10.28 27.17
N GLU A 92 -7.98 10.61 28.39
CA GLU A 92 -7.05 11.72 28.62
C GLU A 92 -5.65 11.43 28.08
N ASP A 93 -5.15 10.19 28.28
CA ASP A 93 -3.87 9.76 27.72
C ASP A 93 -3.90 9.79 26.18
N PHE A 94 -5.02 9.39 25.56
CA PHE A 94 -5.21 9.46 24.11
C PHE A 94 -5.28 10.92 23.61
N ALA A 95 -6.03 11.78 24.29
CA ALA A 95 -6.11 13.20 23.97
C ALA A 95 -4.74 13.90 24.05
N ARG A 96 -3.96 13.56 25.07
CA ARG A 96 -2.58 14.06 25.25
C ARG A 96 -1.65 13.56 24.16
N PHE A 97 -1.80 12.31 23.75
CA PHE A 97 -1.07 11.76 22.59
C PHE A 97 -1.37 12.55 21.32
N ARG A 98 -2.62 12.98 21.10
CA ARG A 98 -3.01 13.78 19.94
C ARG A 98 -2.72 15.28 20.08
N GLY A 99 -2.30 15.75 21.26
CA GLY A 99 -2.12 17.18 21.53
C GLY A 99 -3.43 17.99 21.45
N LYS A 100 -4.58 17.34 21.67
CA LYS A 100 -5.93 17.91 21.50
C LYS A 100 -6.77 17.80 22.75
N LYS A 101 -7.91 18.50 22.78
CA LYS A 101 -8.95 18.26 23.79
C LYS A 101 -9.58 16.88 23.56
N ARG A 102 -10.14 16.28 24.60
CA ARG A 102 -10.74 14.93 24.58
C ARG A 102 -11.78 14.76 23.47
N ALA A 103 -12.69 15.72 23.34
CA ALA A 103 -13.73 15.70 22.32
C ALA A 103 -13.15 15.71 20.88
N ASP A 104 -12.16 16.58 20.64
CA ASP A 104 -11.51 16.72 19.33
C ASP A 104 -10.71 15.47 18.95
N ALA A 105 -10.00 14.87 19.92
CA ALA A 105 -9.29 13.62 19.71
C ALA A 105 -10.25 12.45 19.41
N VAL A 106 -11.40 12.40 20.07
CA VAL A 106 -12.45 11.41 19.80
C VAL A 106 -13.12 11.67 18.46
N ALA A 107 -13.36 12.91 18.06
CA ALA A 107 -13.89 13.23 16.74
C ALA A 107 -12.95 12.74 15.63
N GLU A 108 -11.65 12.94 15.79
CA GLU A 108 -10.63 12.44 14.86
C GLU A 108 -10.58 10.91 14.81
N LEU A 109 -10.68 10.23 15.96
CA LEU A 109 -10.74 8.78 16.05
C LEU A 109 -11.93 8.19 15.26
N LEU A 110 -13.05 8.90 15.24
CA LEU A 110 -14.29 8.45 14.61
C LEU A 110 -14.47 8.93 13.16
N ALA A 111 -13.52 9.70 12.62
CA ALA A 111 -13.63 10.30 11.29
C ALA A 111 -13.74 9.26 10.16
N SER A 112 -13.01 8.15 10.25
CA SER A 112 -13.14 7.00 9.36
C SER A 112 -12.59 5.73 10.03
N ARG A 113 -13.00 4.55 9.50
CA ARG A 113 -12.48 3.25 9.99
C ARG A 113 -10.97 3.16 9.86
N GLU A 114 -10.43 3.59 8.73
CA GLU A 114 -8.99 3.51 8.43
C GLU A 114 -8.19 4.46 9.34
N SER A 115 -8.59 5.73 9.43
CA SER A 115 -7.98 6.71 10.33
C SER A 115 -8.04 6.26 11.78
N GLY A 116 -9.19 5.78 12.23
CA GLY A 116 -9.37 5.29 13.61
C GLY A 116 -8.46 4.12 13.95
N ARG A 117 -8.35 3.13 13.03
CA ARG A 117 -7.44 1.99 13.22
C ARG A 117 -5.99 2.43 13.32
N ARG A 118 -5.56 3.33 12.43
CA ARG A 118 -4.19 3.88 12.42
C ARG A 118 -3.88 4.61 13.71
N LEU A 119 -4.77 5.49 14.15
CA LEU A 119 -4.59 6.25 15.40
C LEU A 119 -4.48 5.37 16.64
N VAL A 120 -5.21 4.25 16.67
CA VAL A 120 -5.13 3.29 17.78
C VAL A 120 -3.82 2.52 17.77
N LEU A 121 -3.30 2.14 16.62
CA LEU A 121 -1.98 1.53 16.48
C LEU A 121 -0.86 2.49 16.90
N ASP A 122 -0.85 3.70 16.37
CA ASP A 122 0.13 4.74 16.71
C ASP A 122 0.14 5.03 18.22
N PHE A 123 -1.05 5.08 18.83
CA PHE A 123 -1.17 5.25 20.27
C PHE A 123 -0.62 4.07 21.06
N ALA A 124 -0.83 2.86 20.60
CA ALA A 124 -0.29 1.65 21.23
C ALA A 124 1.25 1.64 21.21
N VAL A 125 1.85 1.99 20.07
CA VAL A 125 3.32 2.12 19.92
C VAL A 125 3.86 3.19 20.86
N GLU A 126 3.23 4.36 20.92
CA GLU A 126 3.66 5.46 21.79
C GLU A 126 3.59 5.08 23.27
N LEU A 127 2.56 4.34 23.68
CA LEU A 127 2.48 3.81 25.05
C LEU A 127 3.62 2.82 25.34
N GLY A 128 3.99 1.97 24.37
CA GLY A 128 5.14 1.06 24.44
C GLY A 128 6.46 1.83 24.60
N ARG A 129 6.69 2.86 23.77
CA ARG A 129 7.88 3.73 23.84
C ARG A 129 8.00 4.44 25.20
N ARG A 130 6.86 4.81 25.81
CA ARG A 130 6.84 5.37 27.19
C ARG A 130 7.04 4.33 28.28
N GLY A 131 7.35 3.10 27.94
CA GLY A 131 7.62 2.02 28.89
C GLY A 131 6.37 1.55 29.67
N ARG A 132 5.17 1.73 29.13
CA ARG A 132 3.95 1.29 29.80
C ARG A 132 3.84 -0.22 29.78
N ALA A 133 3.45 -0.82 30.93
CA ALA A 133 3.23 -2.26 31.00
C ALA A 133 2.17 -2.74 29.99
N ARG A 134 2.35 -3.93 29.41
CA ARG A 134 1.44 -4.53 28.40
C ARG A 134 -0.02 -4.52 28.83
N ALA A 135 -0.30 -4.83 30.11
CA ALA A 135 -1.67 -4.76 30.67
C ALA A 135 -2.26 -3.33 30.59
N THR A 136 -1.43 -2.30 30.79
CA THR A 136 -1.84 -0.89 30.67
C THR A 136 -2.15 -0.55 29.21
N VAL A 137 -1.29 -0.95 28.27
CA VAL A 137 -1.52 -0.73 26.83
C VAL A 137 -2.85 -1.37 26.43
N ARG A 138 -3.04 -2.67 26.72
CA ARG A 138 -4.29 -3.38 26.44
C ARG A 138 -5.53 -2.71 27.05
N SER A 139 -5.44 -2.23 28.29
CA SER A 139 -6.54 -1.51 28.95
C SER A 139 -6.89 -0.20 28.24
N ARG A 140 -5.89 0.57 27.77
CA ARG A 140 -6.10 1.80 27.02
C ARG A 140 -6.79 1.55 25.67
N LEU A 141 -6.31 0.56 24.94
CA LEU A 141 -6.88 0.18 23.64
C LEU A 141 -8.31 -0.35 23.77
N SER A 142 -8.58 -1.19 24.77
CA SER A 142 -9.94 -1.68 25.09
C SER A 142 -10.91 -0.54 25.40
N THR A 143 -10.44 0.55 26.00
CA THR A 143 -11.27 1.75 26.24
C THR A 143 -11.70 2.39 24.91
N LEU A 144 -10.76 2.57 23.96
CA LEU A 144 -11.07 3.15 22.64
C LEU A 144 -12.01 2.25 21.84
N SER A 145 -11.78 0.92 21.83
CA SER A 145 -12.67 -0.03 21.18
C SER A 145 -14.09 0.00 21.78
N SER A 146 -14.20 0.12 23.10
CA SER A 146 -15.50 0.22 23.79
C SER A 146 -16.22 1.55 23.48
N LEU A 147 -15.49 2.64 23.30
CA LEU A 147 -16.04 3.94 22.89
C LEU A 147 -16.57 3.85 21.43
N ILE A 148 -15.81 3.27 20.52
CA ILE A 148 -16.22 3.09 19.12
C ILE A 148 -17.45 2.18 19.04
N ARG A 149 -17.51 1.14 19.85
CA ARG A 149 -18.71 0.29 19.94
C ARG A 149 -19.95 1.09 20.39
N LEU A 150 -19.81 1.95 21.38
CA LEU A 150 -20.89 2.85 21.77
C LEU A 150 -21.28 3.81 20.64
N ALA A 151 -20.31 4.34 19.91
CA ALA A 151 -20.57 5.19 18.74
C ALA A 151 -21.35 4.42 17.66
N GLY A 152 -21.05 3.12 17.45
CA GLY A 152 -21.82 2.23 16.59
C GLY A 152 -23.25 2.00 17.09
N ASP A 153 -23.44 1.72 18.40
CA ASP A 153 -24.75 1.56 19.02
C ASP A 153 -25.63 2.82 18.85
N LEU A 154 -25.01 3.96 18.87
CA LEU A 154 -25.66 5.27 18.67
C LEU A 154 -25.74 5.71 17.19
N ARG A 155 -25.31 4.86 16.27
CA ARG A 155 -25.26 5.10 14.81
C ARG A 155 -24.45 6.36 14.41
N VAL A 156 -23.44 6.69 15.20
CA VAL A 156 -22.46 7.74 14.90
C VAL A 156 -21.44 7.23 13.88
N VAL A 157 -21.10 5.94 13.96
CA VAL A 157 -20.27 5.21 12.99
C VAL A 157 -20.94 3.88 12.63
N ASP A 158 -20.61 3.34 11.46
CA ASP A 158 -21.12 2.05 10.94
C ASP A 158 -20.05 0.93 10.97
N TRP A 159 -18.97 1.14 11.71
CA TRP A 159 -17.83 0.24 11.81
C TRP A 159 -17.43 -0.04 13.26
N SER A 160 -16.70 -1.13 13.45
CA SER A 160 -16.13 -1.53 14.74
C SER A 160 -14.61 -1.60 14.65
N LEU A 161 -13.95 -1.51 15.81
CA LEU A 161 -12.50 -1.65 15.95
C LEU A 161 -12.19 -2.91 16.76
N GLU A 162 -11.40 -3.80 16.18
CA GLU A 162 -10.70 -4.85 16.91
C GLU A 162 -9.47 -4.27 17.60
N VAL A 163 -9.25 -4.67 18.85
CA VAL A 163 -8.05 -4.24 19.59
C VAL A 163 -6.83 -4.86 18.92
N PRO A 164 -5.84 -4.07 18.49
CA PRO A 164 -4.62 -4.60 17.89
C PRO A 164 -3.95 -5.65 18.78
N SER A 165 -3.45 -6.72 18.16
CA SER A 165 -2.66 -7.75 18.84
C SER A 165 -1.31 -7.21 19.30
N GLU A 166 -0.60 -7.93 20.16
CA GLU A 166 0.78 -7.58 20.54
C GLU A 166 1.72 -7.65 19.33
N GLU A 167 1.43 -8.54 18.38
CA GLU A 167 2.17 -8.66 17.11
C GLU A 167 1.93 -7.46 16.20
N ASP A 168 0.68 -6.99 16.08
CA ASP A 168 0.35 -5.77 15.31
C ASP A 168 1.09 -4.55 15.89
N VAL A 169 1.11 -4.40 17.21
CA VAL A 169 1.80 -3.29 17.88
C VAL A 169 3.32 -3.40 17.75
N ALA A 170 3.88 -4.59 17.91
CA ALA A 170 5.32 -4.82 17.72
C ALA A 170 5.75 -4.55 16.27
N MET A 171 4.91 -4.94 15.32
CA MET A 171 5.13 -4.73 13.90
C MET A 171 5.06 -3.24 13.54
N GLU A 172 4.08 -2.50 14.07
CA GLU A 172 3.98 -1.06 13.90
C GLU A 172 5.13 -0.32 14.58
N GLN A 173 5.50 -0.72 15.80
CA GLN A 173 6.66 -0.13 16.50
C GLN A 173 7.94 -0.33 15.71
N ALA A 174 8.18 -1.55 15.22
CA ALA A 174 9.33 -1.83 14.38
C ALA A 174 9.26 -1.08 13.03
N HIS A 175 8.06 -0.84 12.47
CA HIS A 175 7.85 0.01 11.31
C HIS A 175 8.21 1.47 11.63
N GLN A 176 7.71 2.03 12.73
CA GLN A 176 8.01 3.40 13.15
C GLN A 176 9.47 3.57 13.59
N ASP A 177 10.10 2.57 14.20
CA ASP A 177 11.52 2.60 14.58
C ASP A 177 12.44 2.51 13.35
N THR A 178 11.97 1.88 12.26
CA THR A 178 12.63 1.90 10.95
C THR A 178 12.28 3.14 10.12
N THR A 179 11.13 3.77 10.36
CA THR A 179 10.68 5.00 9.67
C THR A 179 10.95 6.28 10.49
N GLY A 180 11.33 6.15 11.74
CA GLY A 180 11.56 7.23 12.70
C GLY A 180 12.82 8.04 12.43
N GLY A 181 12.90 8.64 11.27
CA GLY A 181 13.95 9.51 10.79
C GLY A 181 14.37 9.11 9.38
N ASP A 182 13.81 9.78 8.37
CA ASP A 182 14.35 9.84 7.02
C ASP A 182 14.48 8.55 6.20
N LEU A 183 13.50 7.65 6.22
CA LEU A 183 13.39 6.72 5.11
C LEU A 183 12.92 7.49 3.86
N PRO A 184 13.69 7.48 2.79
CA PRO A 184 13.40 8.25 1.58
C PRO A 184 12.22 7.69 0.78
N TYR A 185 11.66 6.54 1.17
CA TYR A 185 10.64 5.81 0.43
C TYR A 185 9.43 6.69 0.08
N LEU A 186 9.05 6.67 -1.20
CA LEU A 186 8.02 7.55 -1.74
C LEU A 186 6.63 7.20 -1.18
N LEU A 187 6.35 5.92 -1.06
CA LEU A 187 5.08 5.37 -0.56
C LEU A 187 5.35 4.43 0.61
N PRO A 188 5.34 4.90 1.86
CA PRO A 188 5.48 4.04 3.01
C PRO A 188 4.38 2.96 3.01
N ARG A 189 4.80 1.68 3.04
CA ARG A 189 3.91 0.53 3.07
C ARG A 189 3.61 0.16 4.52
N HIS A 190 2.34 -0.07 4.82
CA HIS A 190 1.91 -0.68 6.07
C HIS A 190 1.54 -2.16 5.85
N PRO A 191 1.86 -3.08 6.77
CA PRO A 191 1.56 -4.52 6.58
C PRO A 191 0.09 -4.85 6.34
N THR A 192 -0.81 -3.99 6.83
CA THR A 192 -2.27 -4.15 6.70
C THR A 192 -2.90 -3.26 5.63
N ASP A 193 -2.08 -2.59 4.83
CA ASP A 193 -2.55 -1.76 3.72
C ASP A 193 -2.88 -2.64 2.51
N LEU A 194 -4.11 -3.17 2.50
CA LEU A 194 -4.58 -4.07 1.44
C LEU A 194 -4.52 -3.39 0.06
N GLY A 195 -4.79 -2.09 -0.03
CA GLY A 195 -4.73 -1.38 -1.31
C GLY A 195 -3.32 -1.30 -1.89
N GLU A 196 -2.29 -1.17 -1.05
CA GLU A 196 -0.89 -1.21 -1.52
C GLU A 196 -0.45 -2.64 -1.84
N ILE A 197 -0.89 -3.62 -1.06
CA ILE A 197 -0.65 -5.03 -1.36
C ILE A 197 -1.22 -5.38 -2.74
N ASP A 198 -2.48 -5.07 -2.99
CA ASP A 198 -3.13 -5.34 -4.27
C ASP A 198 -2.46 -4.59 -5.43
N ARG A 199 -2.02 -3.35 -5.22
CA ARG A 199 -1.28 -2.57 -6.22
C ARG A 199 0.05 -3.25 -6.60
N LEU A 200 0.84 -3.69 -5.61
CA LEU A 200 2.11 -4.38 -5.85
C LEU A 200 1.92 -5.72 -6.57
N ASP A 201 0.85 -6.46 -6.24
CA ASP A 201 0.53 -7.72 -6.91
C ASP A 201 0.11 -7.46 -8.38
N VAL A 202 -0.67 -6.39 -8.65
CA VAL A 202 -1.02 -5.96 -10.03
C VAL A 202 0.22 -5.57 -10.82
N GLN A 203 1.15 -4.82 -10.22
CA GLN A 203 2.42 -4.44 -10.85
C GLN A 203 3.27 -5.68 -11.19
N HIS A 204 3.31 -6.65 -10.28
CA HIS A 204 4.02 -7.91 -10.51
C HIS A 204 3.48 -8.65 -11.75
N TYR A 205 2.16 -8.84 -11.85
CA TYR A 205 1.55 -9.53 -12.99
C TYR A 205 1.70 -8.77 -14.31
N ALA A 206 1.67 -7.44 -14.28
CA ALA A 206 1.93 -6.65 -15.49
C ALA A 206 3.35 -6.87 -16.03
N LEU A 207 4.34 -6.87 -15.13
CA LEU A 207 5.74 -7.13 -15.50
C LEU A 207 5.95 -8.56 -15.98
N GLN A 208 5.43 -9.53 -15.24
CA GLN A 208 5.55 -10.95 -15.60
C GLN A 208 4.95 -11.22 -16.99
N GLU A 209 3.76 -10.71 -17.28
CA GLU A 209 3.10 -10.89 -18.58
C GLU A 209 3.86 -10.21 -19.72
N GLN A 210 4.39 -8.98 -19.49
CA GLN A 210 5.19 -8.29 -20.51
C GLN A 210 6.53 -8.96 -20.79
N LEU A 211 7.17 -9.50 -19.76
CA LEU A 211 8.48 -10.16 -19.88
C LEU A 211 8.37 -11.62 -20.31
N GLY A 212 7.21 -12.24 -20.11
CA GLY A 212 6.95 -13.66 -20.35
C GLY A 212 7.65 -14.57 -19.32
N ALA A 213 8.25 -14.00 -18.26
CA ALA A 213 8.96 -14.72 -17.21
C ALA A 213 9.09 -13.85 -15.95
N ASN A 214 9.43 -14.46 -14.81
CA ASN A 214 9.70 -13.77 -13.56
C ASN A 214 11.11 -13.17 -13.49
N TYR A 215 12.04 -13.65 -14.28
CA TYR A 215 13.44 -13.24 -14.34
C TYR A 215 13.99 -13.42 -15.76
N THR A 216 15.17 -12.87 -16.01
CA THR A 216 15.85 -12.95 -17.30
C THR A 216 17.25 -13.57 -17.21
N ALA A 217 17.76 -13.76 -15.99
CA ALA A 217 19.02 -14.41 -15.75
C ALA A 217 19.01 -15.88 -16.25
N PRO A 218 20.09 -16.40 -16.84
CA PRO A 218 20.16 -17.78 -17.33
C PRO A 218 20.38 -18.77 -16.18
N LEU A 219 19.34 -18.97 -15.38
CA LEU A 219 19.33 -19.87 -14.23
C LEU A 219 19.09 -21.31 -14.67
N GLU A 220 19.90 -22.25 -14.20
CA GLU A 220 19.66 -23.68 -14.41
C GLU A 220 18.96 -24.29 -13.18
N GLN A 221 19.64 -24.40 -12.07
CA GLN A 221 19.13 -24.96 -10.80
C GLN A 221 19.70 -24.18 -9.61
N PRO A 222 19.19 -22.97 -9.34
CA PRO A 222 19.64 -22.21 -8.18
C PRO A 222 19.25 -22.92 -6.89
N ALA A 223 20.17 -23.03 -5.93
CA ALA A 223 19.87 -23.60 -4.61
C ALA A 223 19.38 -22.54 -3.63
N ARG A 224 19.85 -21.30 -3.76
CA ARG A 224 19.50 -20.17 -2.87
C ARG A 224 19.24 -18.90 -3.69
N ILE A 225 18.07 -18.32 -3.47
CA ILE A 225 17.58 -17.11 -4.18
C ILE A 225 17.30 -16.03 -3.13
N LEU A 226 17.78 -14.81 -3.38
CA LEU A 226 17.49 -13.64 -2.56
C LEU A 226 16.67 -12.62 -3.35
N ASP A 227 15.58 -12.16 -2.78
CA ASP A 227 14.72 -11.07 -3.29
C ASP A 227 14.83 -9.87 -2.35
N VAL A 228 15.50 -8.81 -2.80
CA VAL A 228 15.79 -7.61 -2.00
C VAL A 228 14.74 -6.53 -2.29
N GLY A 229 14.00 -6.12 -1.25
CA GLY A 229 12.80 -5.31 -1.38
C GLY A 229 11.63 -6.17 -1.87
N CYS A 230 11.48 -7.37 -1.30
CA CYS A 230 10.55 -8.41 -1.78
C CYS A 230 9.06 -7.99 -1.77
N GLY A 231 8.70 -6.91 -1.13
CA GLY A 231 7.35 -6.41 -1.10
C GLY A 231 6.34 -7.43 -0.55
N THR A 232 5.34 -7.80 -1.34
CA THR A 232 4.32 -8.79 -0.94
C THR A 232 4.88 -10.22 -0.87
N GLY A 233 6.03 -10.46 -1.47
CA GLY A 233 6.68 -11.77 -1.58
C GLY A 233 6.21 -12.59 -2.80
N LEU A 234 5.25 -12.11 -3.57
CA LEU A 234 4.62 -12.86 -4.66
C LEU A 234 5.65 -13.38 -5.67
N TRP A 235 6.60 -12.53 -6.10
CA TRP A 235 7.69 -12.93 -6.99
C TRP A 235 8.52 -14.09 -6.39
N SER A 236 8.92 -13.97 -5.14
CA SER A 236 9.68 -15.02 -4.44
C SER A 236 8.90 -16.32 -4.30
N TYR A 237 7.56 -16.26 -4.11
CA TYR A 237 6.72 -17.45 -3.96
C TYR A 237 6.60 -18.20 -5.28
N GLU A 238 6.47 -17.48 -6.39
CA GLU A 238 6.43 -18.07 -7.72
C GLU A 238 7.77 -18.74 -8.08
N LEU A 239 8.90 -18.11 -7.73
CA LEU A 239 10.21 -18.74 -7.90
C LEU A 239 10.40 -20.00 -7.02
N CYS A 240 9.91 -19.98 -5.78
CA CYS A 240 9.91 -21.18 -4.95
C CYS A 240 9.06 -22.31 -5.53
N ALA A 241 8.00 -22.00 -6.28
CA ALA A 241 7.19 -22.97 -6.97
C ALA A 241 7.88 -23.49 -8.25
N GLU A 242 8.57 -22.62 -9.00
CA GLU A 242 9.33 -22.95 -10.20
C GLU A 242 10.59 -23.79 -9.86
N PHE A 243 11.29 -23.45 -8.77
CA PHE A 243 12.47 -24.14 -8.27
C PHE A 243 12.20 -24.81 -6.91
N PRO A 244 11.48 -25.93 -6.84
CA PRO A 244 11.03 -26.51 -5.58
C PRO A 244 12.16 -27.03 -4.66
N LEU A 245 13.38 -27.16 -5.18
CA LEU A 245 14.58 -27.51 -4.42
C LEU A 245 15.36 -26.28 -3.94
N ALA A 246 15.02 -25.09 -4.45
CA ALA A 246 15.65 -23.85 -4.03
C ALA A 246 15.07 -23.35 -2.69
N ARG A 247 15.89 -22.66 -1.94
CA ARG A 247 15.45 -21.88 -0.78
C ARG A 247 15.40 -20.39 -1.15
N GLY A 248 14.19 -19.83 -1.19
CA GLY A 248 13.97 -18.41 -1.39
C GLY A 248 14.09 -17.63 -0.08
N VAL A 249 14.68 -16.46 -0.14
CA VAL A 249 14.76 -15.53 0.99
C VAL A 249 14.28 -14.17 0.49
N GLY A 250 13.23 -13.64 1.11
CA GLY A 250 12.80 -12.25 0.88
C GLY A 250 13.34 -11.33 1.98
N LEU A 251 13.83 -10.17 1.58
CA LEU A 251 14.26 -9.12 2.51
C LEU A 251 13.45 -7.85 2.26
N ASP A 252 12.84 -7.31 3.30
CA ASP A 252 12.10 -6.03 3.25
C ASP A 252 12.00 -5.43 4.67
N LEU A 253 11.61 -4.17 4.76
CA LEU A 253 11.24 -3.50 6.01
C LEU A 253 9.90 -3.99 6.56
N VAL A 254 8.99 -4.38 5.67
CA VAL A 254 7.63 -4.82 5.98
C VAL A 254 7.48 -6.29 5.59
N PRO A 255 6.95 -7.16 6.47
CA PRO A 255 6.79 -8.57 6.17
C PRO A 255 6.01 -8.82 4.87
N SER A 256 6.44 -9.84 4.13
CA SER A 256 5.72 -10.37 2.99
C SER A 256 4.38 -11.00 3.41
N LYS A 257 3.44 -11.13 2.46
CA LYS A 257 2.07 -11.61 2.70
C LYS A 257 2.04 -13.12 2.98
N PRO A 258 1.50 -13.57 4.12
CA PRO A 258 1.27 -15.00 4.36
C PRO A 258 0.10 -15.55 3.52
N PRO A 259 -0.01 -16.91 3.32
CA PRO A 259 0.90 -17.93 3.81
C PRO A 259 2.19 -18.03 3.04
N TRP A 260 3.30 -18.33 3.71
CA TRP A 260 4.60 -18.48 3.08
C TRP A 260 4.81 -19.92 2.58
N PRO A 261 5.44 -20.11 1.41
CA PRO A 261 5.88 -21.43 0.98
C PRO A 261 6.87 -22.04 1.98
N ALA A 262 6.89 -23.38 2.11
CA ALA A 262 7.78 -24.08 3.03
C ALA A 262 9.28 -23.87 2.70
N THR A 263 9.58 -23.52 1.46
CA THR A 263 10.93 -23.25 0.96
C THR A 263 11.29 -21.75 1.00
N TYR A 264 10.45 -20.91 1.61
CA TYR A 264 10.66 -19.47 1.70
C TYR A 264 10.92 -19.03 3.14
N ASP A 265 11.87 -18.13 3.30
CA ASP A 265 12.14 -17.41 4.55
C ASP A 265 12.01 -15.89 4.33
N PHE A 266 11.61 -15.17 5.37
CA PHE A 266 11.58 -13.72 5.37
C PHE A 266 12.61 -13.15 6.37
N VAL A 267 13.38 -12.16 5.93
CA VAL A 267 14.32 -11.41 6.76
C VAL A 267 13.92 -9.94 6.79
N ARG A 268 13.62 -9.44 7.97
CA ARG A 268 13.33 -8.02 8.16
C ARG A 268 14.63 -7.25 8.33
N ALA A 269 15.00 -6.42 7.35
CA ALA A 269 16.18 -5.57 7.41
C ALA A 269 16.05 -4.34 6.53
N ASN A 270 16.80 -3.28 6.88
CA ASN A 270 16.98 -2.11 6.03
C ASN A 270 18.24 -2.32 5.17
N LEU A 271 18.05 -2.46 3.87
CA LEU A 271 19.15 -2.67 2.93
C LEU A 271 20.19 -1.53 2.93
N LEU A 272 19.80 -0.32 3.35
CA LEU A 272 20.72 0.82 3.47
C LEU A 272 21.75 0.65 4.62
N HIS A 273 21.52 -0.29 5.54
CA HIS A 273 22.46 -0.63 6.61
C HIS A 273 23.34 -1.85 6.28
N GLY A 274 23.27 -2.33 5.04
CA GLY A 274 23.92 -3.55 4.57
C GLY A 274 23.04 -4.79 4.72
N LEU A 275 23.27 -5.77 3.82
CA LEU A 275 22.55 -7.03 3.82
C LEU A 275 23.07 -7.95 4.93
N PRO A 276 22.20 -8.51 5.81
CA PRO A 276 22.61 -9.31 6.96
C PRO A 276 22.94 -10.76 6.58
N PHE A 277 23.63 -10.94 5.47
CA PHE A 277 24.04 -12.24 4.96
C PHE A 277 25.56 -12.29 4.78
N ALA A 278 26.13 -13.48 4.90
CA ALA A 278 27.53 -13.71 4.61
C ALA A 278 27.83 -13.54 3.12
N ASP A 279 29.07 -13.30 2.78
CA ASP A 279 29.54 -13.30 1.40
C ASP A 279 29.24 -14.65 0.75
N ASP A 280 29.04 -14.64 -0.57
CA ASP A 280 28.90 -15.85 -1.38
C ASP A 280 27.71 -16.77 -0.99
N SER A 281 26.64 -16.18 -0.48
CA SER A 281 25.50 -16.90 0.11
C SER A 281 24.43 -17.34 -0.88
N PHE A 282 24.29 -16.66 -2.03
CA PHE A 282 23.16 -16.84 -2.96
C PHE A 282 23.60 -17.11 -4.38
N ASP A 283 22.87 -17.97 -5.10
CA ASP A 283 23.08 -18.28 -6.51
C ASP A 283 22.52 -17.19 -7.41
N PHE A 284 21.41 -16.59 -6.96
CA PHE A 284 20.70 -15.54 -7.66
C PHE A 284 20.21 -14.48 -6.66
N VAL A 285 20.48 -13.23 -6.96
CA VAL A 285 20.03 -12.07 -6.19
C VAL A 285 19.23 -11.15 -7.11
N HIS A 286 18.01 -10.88 -6.72
CA HIS A 286 17.06 -10.05 -7.47
C HIS A 286 16.69 -8.81 -6.65
N GLN A 287 16.56 -7.68 -7.33
CA GLN A 287 16.03 -6.44 -6.77
C GLN A 287 15.17 -5.73 -7.81
N ARG A 288 13.96 -5.30 -7.42
CA ARG A 288 13.02 -4.67 -8.33
C ARG A 288 12.28 -3.49 -7.71
N ALA A 289 12.07 -2.42 -8.53
CA ALA A 289 11.27 -1.25 -8.20
C ALA A 289 11.73 -0.52 -6.91
N MET A 290 13.04 -0.43 -6.70
CA MET A 290 13.67 0.20 -5.54
C MET A 290 14.13 1.65 -5.80
N ALA A 291 13.98 2.19 -7.02
CA ALA A 291 14.37 3.57 -7.35
C ALA A 291 13.64 4.63 -6.50
N PHE A 292 12.42 4.31 -6.04
CA PHE A 292 11.64 5.16 -5.13
C PHE A 292 11.82 4.82 -3.65
N ALA A 293 12.80 3.98 -3.32
CA ALA A 293 13.11 3.58 -1.94
C ALA A 293 14.59 3.78 -1.56
N VAL A 294 15.48 3.73 -2.55
CA VAL A 294 16.94 3.85 -2.35
C VAL A 294 17.42 5.22 -2.85
N PRO A 295 18.04 6.05 -1.99
CA PRO A 295 18.63 7.32 -2.43
C PRO A 295 19.64 7.11 -3.55
N VAL A 296 19.65 8.02 -4.53
CA VAL A 296 20.57 7.93 -5.69
C VAL A 296 22.02 7.74 -5.25
N GLY A 297 22.46 8.48 -4.23
CA GLY A 297 23.83 8.35 -3.70
C GLY A 297 24.17 7.02 -3.05
N SER A 298 23.18 6.20 -2.69
CA SER A 298 23.37 4.90 -2.02
C SER A 298 23.40 3.72 -2.98
N TRP A 299 22.97 3.89 -4.23
CA TRP A 299 22.84 2.79 -5.20
C TRP A 299 24.13 2.01 -5.41
N GLN A 300 25.27 2.70 -5.55
CA GLN A 300 26.56 2.03 -5.76
C GLN A 300 26.90 1.08 -4.59
N VAL A 301 26.68 1.53 -3.35
CA VAL A 301 26.96 0.73 -2.15
C VAL A 301 25.97 -0.44 -2.05
N VAL A 302 24.70 -0.21 -2.36
CA VAL A 302 23.69 -1.27 -2.39
C VAL A 302 24.06 -2.33 -3.41
N VAL A 303 24.40 -1.97 -4.65
CA VAL A 303 24.77 -2.93 -5.70
C VAL A 303 26.05 -3.68 -5.36
N GLN A 304 27.04 -3.03 -4.73
CA GLN A 304 28.23 -3.70 -4.21
C GLN A 304 27.85 -4.79 -3.18
N ASP A 305 26.87 -4.52 -2.33
CA ASP A 305 26.43 -5.46 -1.31
C ASP A 305 25.62 -6.62 -1.91
N LEU A 306 24.83 -6.38 -2.97
CA LEU A 306 24.19 -7.44 -3.77
C LEU A 306 25.24 -8.40 -4.37
N ILE A 307 26.28 -7.85 -4.99
CA ILE A 307 27.40 -8.64 -5.54
C ILE A 307 28.16 -9.39 -4.43
N ARG A 308 28.38 -8.75 -3.28
CA ARG A 308 29.06 -9.39 -2.14
C ARG A 308 28.35 -10.68 -1.71
N VAL A 309 27.02 -10.64 -1.52
CA VAL A 309 26.26 -11.81 -1.05
C VAL A 309 26.00 -12.85 -2.14
N THR A 310 26.19 -12.49 -3.41
CA THR A 310 26.12 -13.42 -4.52
C THR A 310 27.38 -14.30 -4.54
N ARG A 311 27.24 -15.61 -4.78
CA ARG A 311 28.39 -16.53 -4.91
C ARG A 311 29.17 -16.29 -6.20
N PRO A 312 30.45 -16.69 -6.28
CA PRO A 312 31.20 -16.73 -7.54
C PRO A 312 30.43 -17.51 -8.62
N GLY A 313 30.30 -16.93 -9.81
CA GLY A 313 29.50 -17.47 -10.91
C GLY A 313 27.98 -17.28 -10.81
N GLY A 314 27.49 -16.75 -9.70
CA GLY A 314 26.06 -16.40 -9.50
C GLY A 314 25.66 -15.10 -10.21
N TRP A 315 24.36 -14.84 -10.27
CA TRP A 315 23.78 -13.71 -10.99
C TRP A 315 23.11 -12.68 -10.08
N VAL A 316 23.22 -11.44 -10.45
CA VAL A 316 22.44 -10.31 -9.90
C VAL A 316 21.57 -9.76 -11.01
N GLU A 317 20.26 -9.59 -10.73
CA GLU A 317 19.30 -8.94 -11.63
C GLU A 317 18.70 -7.71 -10.96
N LEU A 318 18.77 -6.59 -11.67
CA LEU A 318 18.16 -5.32 -11.26
C LEU A 318 17.06 -4.96 -12.26
N VAL A 319 15.87 -4.61 -11.76
CA VAL A 319 14.72 -4.24 -12.59
C VAL A 319 14.12 -2.93 -12.08
N GLU A 320 14.37 -1.84 -12.78
CA GLU A 320 13.95 -0.51 -12.33
C GLU A 320 13.12 0.24 -13.37
N GLY A 321 12.07 0.87 -12.90
CA GLY A 321 11.19 1.67 -13.74
C GLY A 321 11.77 3.05 -14.08
N SER A 322 11.27 3.65 -15.15
CA SER A 322 11.49 5.06 -15.46
C SER A 322 10.83 5.96 -14.41
N THR A 323 11.12 7.25 -14.45
CA THR A 323 10.49 8.23 -13.56
C THR A 323 9.28 8.92 -14.19
N GLU A 324 8.91 8.52 -15.41
CA GLU A 324 7.90 9.19 -16.22
C GLU A 324 7.04 8.21 -17.02
N PHE A 325 5.78 8.59 -17.21
CA PHE A 325 4.87 8.02 -18.19
C PHE A 325 4.94 8.86 -19.46
N VAL A 326 5.25 8.26 -20.61
CA VAL A 326 5.46 8.98 -21.88
C VAL A 326 4.89 8.21 -23.08
N PRO A 327 4.38 8.89 -24.12
CA PRO A 327 4.07 10.32 -24.20
C PRO A 327 3.10 10.78 -23.13
N ALA A 328 3.12 12.05 -22.78
CA ALA A 328 2.34 12.62 -21.69
C ALA A 328 1.48 13.78 -22.19
N GLY A 329 0.19 13.74 -21.91
CA GLY A 329 -0.67 14.91 -21.96
C GLY A 329 -0.46 15.82 -20.74
N ALA A 330 -1.21 16.90 -20.64
CA ALA A 330 -1.00 17.93 -19.62
C ALA A 330 -1.17 17.40 -18.17
N ALA A 331 -2.16 16.54 -17.92
CA ALA A 331 -2.40 15.98 -16.60
C ALA A 331 -1.32 14.98 -16.22
N THR A 332 -0.93 14.09 -17.15
CA THR A 332 0.16 13.12 -16.98
C THR A 332 1.48 13.84 -16.70
N GLN A 333 1.80 14.88 -17.48
CA GLN A 333 2.99 15.68 -17.27
C GLN A 333 3.00 16.33 -15.89
N ARG A 334 1.88 16.90 -15.48
CA ARG A 334 1.75 17.52 -14.15
C ARG A 334 2.00 16.54 -13.03
N LEU A 335 1.47 15.33 -13.12
CA LEU A 335 1.67 14.28 -12.12
C LEU A 335 3.12 13.75 -12.13
N ASN A 336 3.74 13.57 -13.31
CA ASN A 336 5.15 13.25 -13.43
C ASN A 336 6.02 14.30 -12.69
N GLU A 337 5.77 15.60 -12.92
CA GLU A 337 6.48 16.71 -12.26
C GLU A 337 6.34 16.68 -10.73
N LEU A 338 5.16 16.35 -10.21
CA LEU A 338 4.91 16.25 -8.77
C LEU A 338 5.69 15.09 -8.15
N VAL A 339 5.71 13.92 -8.80
CA VAL A 339 6.52 12.76 -8.36
C VAL A 339 8.00 13.10 -8.39
N GLN A 340 8.50 13.68 -9.48
CA GLN A 340 9.90 14.09 -9.59
C GLN A 340 10.29 15.11 -8.53
N ARG A 341 9.41 16.09 -8.27
CA ARG A 341 9.64 17.07 -7.21
C ARG A 341 9.71 16.42 -5.84
N LEU A 342 8.81 15.48 -5.55
CA LEU A 342 8.80 14.74 -4.29
C LEU A 342 10.05 13.86 -4.16
N SER A 343 10.42 13.15 -5.23
CA SER A 343 11.66 12.34 -5.28
C SER A 343 12.89 13.16 -4.97
N ARG A 344 13.03 14.34 -5.59
CA ARG A 344 14.15 15.27 -5.31
C ARG A 344 14.23 15.67 -3.83
N THR A 345 13.10 15.96 -3.18
CA THR A 345 13.10 16.35 -1.76
C THR A 345 13.58 15.22 -0.84
N ARG A 346 13.54 13.98 -1.31
CA ARG A 346 13.93 12.77 -0.57
C ARG A 346 15.27 12.17 -1.05
N GLY A 347 15.95 12.81 -1.97
CA GLY A 347 17.19 12.30 -2.56
C GLY A 347 17.01 11.04 -3.43
N LEU A 348 15.76 10.76 -3.85
CA LEU A 348 15.40 9.64 -4.72
C LEU A 348 15.59 10.00 -6.20
N ASP A 349 15.56 9.00 -7.07
CA ASP A 349 15.63 9.23 -8.50
C ASP A 349 14.44 10.07 -9.00
N SER A 350 14.75 11.11 -9.74
CA SER A 350 13.76 12.06 -10.25
C SER A 350 13.86 12.30 -11.76
N ILE A 351 14.84 11.71 -12.43
CA ILE A 351 15.12 11.94 -13.86
C ILE A 351 15.56 10.66 -14.59
N GLY A 352 15.34 9.47 -13.99
CA GLY A 352 15.74 8.20 -14.59
C GLY A 352 17.24 7.91 -14.55
N THR A 353 17.98 8.55 -13.65
CA THR A 353 19.43 8.31 -13.47
C THR A 353 19.71 6.87 -13.09
N VAL A 354 18.92 6.31 -12.19
CA VAL A 354 19.11 4.94 -11.69
C VAL A 354 18.84 3.93 -12.80
N SER A 355 17.64 3.97 -13.41
CA SER A 355 17.28 3.04 -14.49
C SER A 355 18.20 3.17 -15.72
N GLY A 356 18.75 4.35 -15.98
CA GLY A 356 19.71 4.59 -17.05
C GLY A 356 21.17 4.23 -16.72
N SER A 357 21.47 3.74 -15.52
CA SER A 357 22.86 3.48 -15.07
C SER A 357 23.04 2.13 -14.37
N LEU A 358 22.09 1.20 -14.49
CA LEU A 358 22.16 -0.10 -13.82
C LEU A 358 23.39 -0.91 -14.21
N ASP A 359 23.77 -0.89 -15.49
CA ASP A 359 24.99 -1.51 -16.02
C ASP A 359 26.25 -0.94 -15.38
N GLN A 360 26.29 0.38 -15.21
CA GLN A 360 27.43 1.05 -14.60
C GLN A 360 27.56 0.70 -13.11
N TYR A 361 26.43 0.58 -12.38
CA TYR A 361 26.45 0.15 -10.99
C TYR A 361 26.98 -1.28 -10.86
N LEU A 362 26.51 -2.21 -11.70
CA LEU A 362 26.96 -3.60 -11.72
C LEU A 362 28.45 -3.70 -12.09
N THR A 363 28.87 -3.03 -13.16
CA THR A 363 30.27 -3.02 -13.61
C THR A 363 31.20 -2.46 -12.54
N ARG A 364 30.85 -1.35 -11.89
CA ARG A 364 31.64 -0.75 -10.80
C ARG A 364 31.63 -1.60 -9.52
N ALA A 365 30.63 -2.45 -9.35
CA ALA A 365 30.59 -3.43 -8.27
C ALA A 365 31.43 -4.70 -8.57
N GLY A 366 32.03 -4.78 -9.76
CA GLY A 366 32.91 -5.88 -10.16
C GLY A 366 32.19 -7.03 -10.88
N ALA A 367 30.95 -6.84 -11.32
CA ALA A 367 30.25 -7.82 -12.13
C ALA A 367 30.85 -7.92 -13.54
N THR A 368 30.84 -9.13 -14.08
CA THR A 368 31.12 -9.45 -15.49
C THR A 368 29.83 -9.86 -16.21
N ASP A 369 29.92 -10.11 -17.49
CA ASP A 369 28.78 -10.52 -18.33
C ASP A 369 27.58 -9.58 -18.12
N VAL A 370 27.85 -8.26 -18.06
CA VAL A 370 26.82 -7.26 -17.81
C VAL A 370 26.02 -7.02 -19.08
N GLU A 371 24.72 -7.25 -18.99
CA GLU A 371 23.76 -7.03 -20.05
C GLU A 371 22.64 -6.13 -19.58
N THR A 372 22.15 -5.23 -20.46
CA THR A 372 21.00 -4.38 -20.16
C THR A 372 20.02 -4.36 -21.31
N ARG A 373 18.76 -4.20 -20.97
CA ARG A 373 17.67 -3.93 -21.93
C ARG A 373 16.62 -3.05 -21.32
N THR A 374 15.96 -2.25 -22.16
CA THR A 374 14.78 -1.46 -21.74
C THR A 374 13.54 -2.03 -22.41
N VAL A 375 12.49 -2.24 -21.63
CA VAL A 375 11.23 -2.78 -22.08
C VAL A 375 10.13 -1.73 -21.85
N PRO A 376 9.43 -1.28 -22.91
CA PRO A 376 8.28 -0.41 -22.76
C PRO A 376 7.07 -1.25 -22.32
N LEU A 377 6.38 -0.82 -21.28
CA LEU A 377 5.09 -1.35 -20.86
C LEU A 377 4.01 -0.38 -21.34
N PRO A 378 3.02 -0.84 -22.10
CA PRO A 378 1.87 -0.01 -22.43
C PRO A 378 1.10 0.35 -21.16
N VAL A 379 0.47 1.53 -21.14
CA VAL A 379 -0.34 2.02 -20.03
C VAL A 379 -1.67 2.50 -20.58
N GLY A 380 -2.74 1.77 -20.29
CA GLY A 380 -4.07 1.99 -20.85
C GLY A 380 -4.63 0.74 -21.51
N GLU A 381 -5.94 0.74 -21.78
CA GLU A 381 -6.63 -0.40 -22.42
C GLU A 381 -6.12 -0.66 -23.85
N TRP A 382 -5.62 0.38 -24.54
CA TRP A 382 -5.00 0.29 -25.86
C TRP A 382 -3.86 -0.77 -25.89
N GLY A 383 -3.17 -0.99 -24.77
CA GLY A 383 -2.09 -1.96 -24.60
C GLY A 383 -2.57 -3.36 -24.18
N GLY A 384 -3.87 -3.65 -24.26
CA GLY A 384 -4.44 -4.92 -23.86
C GLY A 384 -4.31 -5.17 -22.35
N ARG A 385 -4.11 -6.44 -21.95
CA ARG A 385 -4.09 -6.81 -20.54
C ARG A 385 -2.94 -6.17 -19.77
N VAL A 386 -1.74 -6.16 -20.32
CA VAL A 386 -0.59 -5.50 -19.70
C VAL A 386 -0.88 -4.00 -19.47
N GLY A 387 -1.41 -3.34 -20.50
CA GLY A 387 -1.78 -1.92 -20.43
C GLY A 387 -2.83 -1.63 -19.37
N SER A 388 -3.87 -2.46 -19.27
CA SER A 388 -4.93 -2.33 -18.25
C SER A 388 -4.38 -2.53 -16.83
N LEU A 389 -3.49 -3.49 -16.62
CA LEU A 389 -2.81 -3.72 -15.34
C LEU A 389 -1.92 -2.53 -14.97
N MET A 390 -1.09 -2.02 -15.90
CA MET A 390 -0.24 -0.85 -15.67
C MET A 390 -1.03 0.42 -15.41
N ALA A 391 -2.17 0.63 -16.10
CA ALA A 391 -3.06 1.74 -15.82
C ALA A 391 -3.69 1.63 -14.41
N THR A 392 -4.02 0.44 -13.97
CA THR A 392 -4.52 0.18 -12.61
C THR A 392 -3.47 0.50 -11.56
N ASP A 393 -2.24 0.00 -11.73
CA ASP A 393 -1.08 0.29 -10.88
C ASP A 393 -0.79 1.79 -10.79
N GLY A 394 -0.63 2.47 -11.95
CA GLY A 394 -0.30 3.88 -12.01
C GLY A 394 -1.38 4.78 -11.39
N ARG A 395 -2.67 4.51 -11.65
CA ARG A 395 -3.77 5.25 -11.00
C ARG A 395 -3.76 5.06 -9.48
N ALA A 396 -3.59 3.84 -9.00
CA ALA A 396 -3.50 3.56 -7.58
C ALA A 396 -2.29 4.27 -6.94
N LEU A 397 -1.13 4.29 -7.61
CA LEU A 397 0.06 5.02 -7.18
C LEU A 397 -0.24 6.50 -6.97
N PHE A 398 -0.78 7.20 -7.98
CA PHE A 398 -1.03 8.64 -7.88
C PHE A 398 -2.14 8.98 -6.88
N MET A 399 -3.17 8.14 -6.77
CA MET A 399 -4.22 8.32 -5.76
C MET A 399 -3.66 8.21 -4.33
N ARG A 400 -2.69 7.33 -4.11
CA ARG A 400 -2.00 7.20 -2.82
C ARG A 400 -1.03 8.34 -2.53
N LEU A 401 -0.48 8.95 -3.58
CA LEU A 401 0.37 10.13 -3.44
C LEU A 401 -0.42 11.43 -3.21
N ALA A 402 -1.72 11.47 -3.47
CA ALA A 402 -2.53 12.68 -3.34
C ALA A 402 -2.41 13.35 -1.94
N PRO A 403 -2.60 12.64 -0.80
CA PRO A 403 -2.38 13.24 0.51
C PRO A 403 -0.92 13.65 0.77
N VAL A 404 0.04 12.99 0.13
CA VAL A 404 1.47 13.35 0.24
C VAL A 404 1.74 14.64 -0.52
N PHE A 405 1.12 14.84 -1.70
CA PHE A 405 1.23 16.08 -2.46
C PHE A 405 0.55 17.25 -1.75
N GLU A 406 -0.59 17.02 -1.10
CA GLU A 406 -1.25 18.04 -0.29
C GLU A 406 -0.34 18.47 0.88
N ALA A 407 0.19 17.51 1.64
CA ALA A 407 1.04 17.78 2.79
C ALA A 407 2.37 18.48 2.42
N ASN A 408 3.00 18.14 1.29
CA ASN A 408 4.32 18.66 0.91
C ASN A 408 4.25 19.88 -0.01
N PHE A 409 3.19 20.03 -0.80
CA PHE A 409 3.12 21.04 -1.86
C PHE A 409 1.87 21.91 -1.81
N GLY A 410 0.92 21.59 -0.92
CA GLY A 410 -0.35 22.31 -0.81
C GLY A 410 -1.30 22.06 -1.99
N ILE A 411 -1.10 20.97 -2.73
CA ILE A 411 -1.98 20.56 -3.83
C ILE A 411 -3.16 19.79 -3.23
N PRO A 412 -4.40 20.30 -3.30
CA PRO A 412 -5.55 19.63 -2.69
C PRO A 412 -5.75 18.21 -3.25
N GLU A 413 -6.10 17.24 -2.41
CA GLU A 413 -6.38 15.87 -2.88
C GLU A 413 -7.43 15.83 -4.00
N ARG A 414 -8.42 16.74 -3.98
CA ARG A 414 -9.42 16.83 -5.04
C ARG A 414 -8.79 17.14 -6.40
N GLU A 415 -7.85 18.09 -6.45
CA GLU A 415 -7.12 18.45 -7.68
C GLU A 415 -6.32 17.25 -8.19
N CYS A 416 -5.66 16.51 -7.30
CA CYS A 416 -4.96 15.28 -7.66
C CYS A 416 -5.91 14.24 -8.27
N ARG A 417 -7.11 14.06 -7.72
CA ARG A 417 -8.11 13.13 -8.27
C ARG A 417 -8.60 13.55 -9.67
N GLU A 418 -8.80 14.84 -9.89
CA GLU A 418 -9.16 15.40 -11.19
C GLU A 418 -8.03 15.13 -12.21
N LEU A 419 -6.77 15.38 -11.84
CA LEU A 419 -5.60 15.07 -12.68
C LEU A 419 -5.51 13.57 -13.00
N VAL A 420 -5.72 12.69 -12.03
CA VAL A 420 -5.67 11.22 -12.24
C VAL A 420 -6.78 10.77 -13.20
N THR A 421 -7.93 11.41 -13.16
CA THR A 421 -9.03 11.10 -14.08
C THR A 421 -8.69 11.54 -15.51
N ALA A 422 -8.16 12.75 -15.69
CA ALA A 422 -7.72 13.26 -16.99
C ALA A 422 -6.55 12.46 -17.56
N MET A 423 -5.56 12.13 -16.73
CA MET A 423 -4.40 11.32 -17.07
C MET A 423 -4.80 9.96 -17.66
N HIS A 424 -5.83 9.31 -17.12
CA HIS A 424 -6.31 8.04 -17.66
C HIS A 424 -6.80 8.14 -19.09
N GLN A 425 -7.50 9.25 -19.45
CA GLN A 425 -7.92 9.51 -20.83
C GLN A 425 -6.72 9.81 -21.75
N GLU A 426 -5.76 10.60 -21.26
CA GLU A 426 -4.54 10.91 -21.99
C GLU A 426 -3.72 9.65 -22.33
N TRP A 427 -3.68 8.66 -21.43
CA TRP A 427 -2.97 7.40 -21.67
C TRP A 427 -3.54 6.61 -22.85
N GLU A 428 -4.86 6.62 -23.01
CA GLU A 428 -5.53 6.01 -24.17
C GLU A 428 -5.25 6.81 -25.45
N GLU A 429 -5.38 8.13 -25.41
CA GLU A 429 -5.21 9.01 -26.55
C GLU A 429 -3.78 9.05 -27.09
N HIS A 430 -2.80 9.04 -26.20
CA HIS A 430 -1.40 9.16 -26.55
C HIS A 430 -0.65 7.83 -26.67
N HIS A 431 -1.30 6.70 -26.39
CA HIS A 431 -0.66 5.39 -26.30
C HIS A 431 0.56 5.44 -25.37
N THR A 432 0.33 5.95 -24.18
CA THR A 432 1.37 6.18 -23.17
C THR A 432 2.04 4.86 -22.76
N THR A 433 3.34 4.92 -22.55
CA THR A 433 4.15 3.80 -22.04
C THR A 433 4.91 4.17 -20.78
N TYR A 434 5.27 3.17 -20.01
CA TYR A 434 6.19 3.23 -18.89
C TYR A 434 7.37 2.32 -19.15
N SER A 435 8.58 2.83 -19.13
CA SER A 435 9.77 2.04 -19.47
C SER A 435 10.38 1.39 -18.24
N VAL A 436 10.79 0.12 -18.37
CA VAL A 436 11.51 -0.63 -17.34
C VAL A 436 12.86 -1.06 -17.89
N ALA A 437 13.93 -0.68 -17.19
CA ALA A 437 15.28 -1.13 -17.44
C ALA A 437 15.56 -2.41 -16.64
N ILE A 438 16.14 -3.40 -17.31
CA ILE A 438 16.58 -4.66 -16.72
C ILE A 438 18.08 -4.76 -16.95
N ALA A 439 18.84 -5.02 -15.90
CA ALA A 439 20.26 -5.24 -15.98
C ALA A 439 20.63 -6.55 -15.27
N LEU A 440 21.46 -7.34 -15.93
CA LEU A 440 22.06 -8.56 -15.40
C LEU A 440 23.54 -8.33 -15.17
N GLY A 441 24.11 -8.98 -14.18
CA GLY A 441 25.54 -9.06 -13.97
C GLY A 441 25.92 -10.34 -13.26
N ARG A 442 27.03 -10.92 -13.63
CA ARG A 442 27.56 -12.15 -13.05
C ARG A 442 28.71 -11.85 -12.11
N LYS A 443 28.70 -12.42 -10.91
CA LYS A 443 29.87 -12.36 -10.04
C LYS A 443 31.01 -13.19 -10.62
N PRO A 444 32.24 -12.66 -10.80
CA PRO A 444 33.39 -13.42 -11.26
C PRO A 444 33.64 -14.66 -10.40
N GLY A 445 34.24 -15.72 -11.00
CA GLY A 445 34.62 -16.95 -10.31
C GLY A 445 35.91 -16.81 -9.52
#